data_bd27fd974ce78e11e0f7e8fa474ffd9b
#
_entry.id   bd27fd974ce78e11e0f7e8fa474ffd9b
#
_cell.length_a   1.000
_cell.length_b   1.000
_cell.length_c   1.000
_cell.angle_alpha   90.00
_cell.angle_beta   90.00
_cell.angle_gamma   90.00
#
_symmetry.space_group_name_H-M   'P 1'
#
loop_
_entity.id
_entity.type
_entity.pdbx_description
1 polymer ?
#
loop_
_entity_poly.entity_id
_entity_poly.type
_entity_poly.pdbx_seq_one_letter_code
_entity_poly.pdbx_strand_id
1 'polypeptide(L)'
;MSIRPATEQDQNVLRDLWLAMQDELETPPFLLEDWEHCWADLSRHVRDGLGFVSEDDGRVTGFAFAKIPRETPALVHVTDLYVAPAARRGGVARSLMHTVATTGQERGATHVGLDVRVGNAAATALYRRLGFADHERFMAAELGTVLERSERVERPPSVASTHVQSDDEAAVKHALEQFMPRLGRSEHTEVTSPRNGWVTVVNDLCDRDRSAQRRLGSELSDRMGVPVVAFALEEETVVRFLLFERGRMIDEYLSVPTYYGDLNKADELSLAANPTLVSRVTGADPARVRAVVRVASSPEQLPPPRELLDAIAEVMGLEPRIDR
;
A
#
# COMPACT_ATOMS: atom_id res chain seq x y z
N MET A 1 -47.98 -9.71 2.49
CA MET A 1 -46.68 -9.45 3.07
C MET A 1 -46.75 -8.22 3.97
N SER A 2 -46.28 -8.30 5.22
CA SER A 2 -46.16 -7.21 6.19
C SER A 2 -44.76 -7.26 6.85
N ILE A 3 -44.29 -6.10 7.32
CA ILE A 3 -43.09 -6.03 8.16
C ILE A 3 -43.57 -5.71 9.58
N ARG A 4 -43.06 -6.46 10.56
CA ARG A 4 -43.33 -6.22 11.98
C ARG A 4 -42.03 -6.32 12.83
N PRO A 5 -42.03 -5.78 14.02
CA PRO A 5 -40.95 -6.02 14.98
C PRO A 5 -40.76 -7.52 15.22
N ALA A 6 -39.53 -7.95 15.31
CA ALA A 6 -39.19 -9.29 15.77
C ALA A 6 -39.45 -9.42 17.28
N THR A 7 -39.78 -10.58 17.73
CA THR A 7 -40.03 -10.93 19.13
C THR A 7 -39.19 -12.15 19.54
N GLU A 8 -39.08 -12.43 20.83
CA GLU A 8 -38.40 -13.64 21.29
C GLU A 8 -39.10 -14.93 20.83
N GLN A 9 -40.40 -14.85 20.49
CA GLN A 9 -41.16 -15.98 19.95
C GLN A 9 -40.70 -16.36 18.54
N ASP A 10 -40.06 -15.48 17.82
CA ASP A 10 -39.52 -15.72 16.47
C ASP A 10 -38.17 -16.48 16.49
N GLN A 11 -37.57 -16.75 17.65
CA GLN A 11 -36.24 -17.33 17.79
C GLN A 11 -36.04 -18.58 16.93
N ASN A 12 -36.96 -19.52 16.93
CA ASN A 12 -36.79 -20.77 16.18
C ASN A 12 -36.79 -20.55 14.67
N VAL A 13 -37.71 -19.75 14.17
CA VAL A 13 -37.77 -19.45 12.70
C VAL A 13 -36.61 -18.57 12.29
N LEU A 14 -36.15 -17.66 13.13
CA LEU A 14 -34.95 -16.85 12.88
C LEU A 14 -33.68 -17.70 12.84
N ARG A 15 -33.59 -18.73 13.70
CA ARG A 15 -32.51 -19.72 13.63
C ARG A 15 -32.45 -20.42 12.28
N ASP A 16 -33.56 -20.94 11.83
CA ASP A 16 -33.64 -21.67 10.55
C ASP A 16 -33.24 -20.78 9.36
N LEU A 17 -33.74 -19.53 9.36
CA LEU A 17 -33.41 -18.56 8.31
C LEU A 17 -31.94 -18.11 8.40
N TRP A 18 -31.39 -17.96 9.60
CA TRP A 18 -30.01 -17.59 9.81
C TRP A 18 -29.04 -18.70 9.36
N LEU A 19 -29.35 -19.96 9.68
CA LEU A 19 -28.57 -21.09 9.18
C LEU A 19 -28.58 -21.15 7.66
N ALA A 20 -29.76 -20.98 7.04
CA ALA A 20 -29.86 -20.91 5.58
C ALA A 20 -29.05 -19.73 4.97
N MET A 21 -28.99 -18.60 5.65
CA MET A 21 -28.14 -17.46 5.25
C MET A 21 -26.65 -17.83 5.30
N GLN A 22 -26.19 -18.49 6.37
CA GLN A 22 -24.79 -18.88 6.51
C GLN A 22 -24.36 -19.89 5.43
N ASP A 23 -25.23 -20.85 5.12
CA ASP A 23 -24.98 -21.83 4.05
C ASP A 23 -24.82 -21.15 2.67
N GLU A 24 -25.66 -20.13 2.38
CA GLU A 24 -25.59 -19.40 1.11
C GLU A 24 -24.38 -18.45 1.01
N LEU A 25 -23.87 -17.96 2.15
CA LEU A 25 -22.79 -16.97 2.17
C LEU A 25 -21.38 -17.57 2.06
N GLU A 26 -21.24 -18.91 2.05
CA GLU A 26 -19.96 -19.59 2.05
C GLU A 26 -18.99 -18.98 3.09
N THR A 27 -19.48 -18.85 4.33
CA THR A 27 -18.75 -18.15 5.41
C THR A 27 -17.44 -18.85 5.72
N PRO A 28 -16.27 -18.15 5.63
CA PRO A 28 -14.99 -18.73 6.03
C PRO A 28 -15.02 -19.26 7.47
N PRO A 29 -14.36 -20.40 7.78
CA PRO A 29 -14.43 -21.03 9.11
C PRO A 29 -14.07 -20.08 10.27
N PHE A 30 -13.16 -19.16 10.07
CA PHE A 30 -12.73 -18.19 11.10
C PHE A 30 -13.73 -17.03 11.35
N LEU A 31 -14.78 -16.95 10.53
CA LEU A 31 -15.91 -16.00 10.69
C LEU A 31 -17.23 -16.70 11.01
N LEU A 32 -17.22 -18.03 11.19
CA LEU A 32 -18.43 -18.76 11.58
C LEU A 32 -18.70 -18.51 13.06
N GLU A 33 -19.90 -18.05 13.36
CA GLU A 33 -20.43 -17.94 14.71
C GLU A 33 -21.40 -19.09 14.97
N ASP A 34 -21.49 -19.55 16.22
CA ASP A 34 -22.56 -20.46 16.63
C ASP A 34 -23.87 -19.68 16.86
N TRP A 35 -24.98 -20.39 16.74
CA TRP A 35 -26.31 -19.77 16.87
C TRP A 35 -26.54 -19.17 18.26
N GLU A 36 -26.09 -19.82 19.31
CA GLU A 36 -26.28 -19.38 20.71
C GLU A 36 -25.61 -18.02 20.93
N HIS A 37 -24.40 -17.84 20.39
CA HIS A 37 -23.68 -16.59 20.45
C HIS A 37 -24.36 -15.51 19.59
N CYS A 38 -24.72 -15.86 18.36
CA CYS A 38 -25.46 -14.99 17.46
C CYS A 38 -26.80 -14.55 18.06
N TRP A 39 -27.58 -15.47 18.64
CA TRP A 39 -28.86 -15.14 19.26
C TRP A 39 -28.71 -14.21 20.46
N ALA A 40 -27.65 -14.35 21.23
CA ALA A 40 -27.38 -13.42 22.34
C ALA A 40 -27.26 -11.97 21.86
N ASP A 41 -26.69 -11.75 20.68
CA ASP A 41 -26.60 -10.43 20.06
C ASP A 41 -27.91 -10.01 19.38
N LEU A 42 -28.53 -10.85 18.57
CA LEU A 42 -29.80 -10.57 17.91
C LEU A 42 -30.92 -10.25 18.90
N SER A 43 -30.96 -10.96 20.02
CA SER A 43 -31.96 -10.70 21.08
C SER A 43 -31.80 -9.31 21.71
N ARG A 44 -30.60 -8.72 21.70
CA ARG A 44 -30.42 -7.31 22.10
C ARG A 44 -31.06 -6.38 21.08
N HIS A 45 -30.87 -6.62 19.77
CA HIS A 45 -31.51 -5.81 18.73
C HIS A 45 -33.04 -5.91 18.80
N VAL A 46 -33.58 -7.10 19.13
CA VAL A 46 -35.01 -7.26 19.38
C VAL A 46 -35.49 -6.40 20.56
N ARG A 47 -34.81 -6.47 21.70
CA ARG A 47 -35.13 -5.65 22.89
C ARG A 47 -34.96 -4.16 22.63
N ASP A 48 -33.99 -3.78 21.85
CA ASP A 48 -33.73 -2.39 21.45
C ASP A 48 -34.71 -1.91 20.36
N GLY A 49 -35.62 -2.77 19.88
CA GLY A 49 -36.60 -2.44 18.85
C GLY A 49 -35.98 -2.11 17.49
N LEU A 50 -34.87 -2.76 17.14
CA LEU A 50 -34.15 -2.65 15.86
C LEU A 50 -34.04 -4.03 15.18
N GLY A 51 -34.86 -4.98 15.56
CA GLY A 51 -35.07 -6.26 14.88
C GLY A 51 -36.41 -6.32 14.21
N PHE A 52 -36.47 -6.71 12.95
CA PHE A 52 -37.70 -6.77 12.14
C PHE A 52 -37.79 -8.07 11.36
N VAL A 53 -38.99 -8.57 11.17
CA VAL A 53 -39.29 -9.74 10.31
C VAL A 53 -40.28 -9.36 9.24
N SER A 54 -40.16 -10.00 8.08
CA SER A 54 -41.20 -10.02 7.06
C SER A 54 -42.10 -11.23 7.25
N GLU A 55 -43.41 -11.01 7.22
CA GLU A 55 -44.41 -12.08 7.37
C GLU A 55 -45.31 -12.07 6.15
N ASP A 56 -45.57 -13.26 5.62
CA ASP A 56 -46.49 -13.50 4.52
C ASP A 56 -47.32 -14.75 4.83
N ASP A 57 -48.65 -14.60 4.83
CA ASP A 57 -49.59 -15.67 5.20
C ASP A 57 -49.24 -16.41 6.50
N GLY A 58 -48.82 -15.64 7.55
CA GLY A 58 -48.46 -16.18 8.85
C GLY A 58 -47.08 -16.86 8.92
N ARG A 59 -46.28 -16.77 7.86
CA ARG A 59 -44.91 -17.32 7.82
C ARG A 59 -43.88 -16.21 7.75
N VAL A 60 -42.85 -16.30 8.59
CA VAL A 60 -41.73 -15.42 8.50
C VAL A 60 -40.86 -15.80 7.29
N THR A 61 -40.62 -14.84 6.41
CA THR A 61 -39.94 -15.04 5.12
C THR A 61 -38.62 -14.29 4.99
N GLY A 62 -38.27 -13.49 5.98
CA GLY A 62 -37.01 -12.76 6.02
C GLY A 62 -36.89 -11.90 7.29
N PHE A 63 -35.73 -11.39 7.53
CA PHE A 63 -35.42 -10.53 8.69
C PHE A 63 -34.42 -9.44 8.38
N ALA A 64 -34.40 -8.40 9.20
CA ALA A 64 -33.34 -7.42 9.30
C ALA A 64 -33.08 -7.06 10.76
N PHE A 65 -31.79 -7.03 11.14
CA PHE A 65 -31.35 -6.57 12.44
C PHE A 65 -30.42 -5.38 12.27
N ALA A 66 -30.48 -4.46 13.23
CA ALA A 66 -29.66 -3.26 13.21
C ALA A 66 -29.32 -2.81 14.63
N LYS A 67 -28.32 -1.97 14.73
CA LYS A 67 -27.92 -1.29 15.98
C LYS A 67 -27.58 0.18 15.70
N ILE A 68 -27.67 1.02 16.72
CA ILE A 68 -27.10 2.37 16.70
C ILE A 68 -25.86 2.35 17.58
N PRO A 69 -24.63 2.36 17.03
CA PRO A 69 -23.42 2.32 17.83
C PRO A 69 -23.30 3.58 18.67
N ARG A 70 -22.82 3.45 19.91
CA ARG A 70 -22.67 4.60 20.82
C ARG A 70 -21.64 5.61 20.32
N GLU A 71 -20.62 5.11 19.64
CA GLU A 71 -19.51 5.91 19.09
C GLU A 71 -19.93 6.69 17.83
N THR A 72 -20.97 6.23 17.14
CA THR A 72 -21.50 6.84 15.91
C THR A 72 -23.02 6.94 15.95
N PRO A 73 -23.61 7.76 16.86
CA PRO A 73 -25.07 7.80 17.05
C PRO A 73 -25.85 8.30 15.84
N ALA A 74 -25.18 8.98 14.89
CA ALA A 74 -25.79 9.41 13.63
C ALA A 74 -25.96 8.27 12.61
N LEU A 75 -25.46 7.04 12.90
CA LEU A 75 -25.49 5.90 12.03
C LEU A 75 -26.41 4.81 12.61
N VAL A 76 -27.36 4.30 11.82
CA VAL A 76 -27.96 3.00 12.09
C VAL A 76 -27.24 1.96 11.25
N HIS A 77 -26.65 0.95 11.90
CA HIS A 77 -25.87 -0.10 11.25
C HIS A 77 -26.68 -1.39 11.14
N VAL A 78 -26.94 -1.83 9.92
CA VAL A 78 -27.61 -3.12 9.66
C VAL A 78 -26.58 -4.23 9.84
N THR A 79 -26.81 -5.09 10.84
CA THR A 79 -25.92 -6.21 11.14
C THR A 79 -26.26 -7.43 10.27
N ASP A 80 -27.56 -7.66 10.04
CA ASP A 80 -28.05 -8.83 9.33
C ASP A 80 -29.26 -8.46 8.47
N LEU A 81 -29.29 -8.98 7.25
CA LEU A 81 -30.42 -8.90 6.33
C LEU A 81 -30.50 -10.17 5.51
N TYR A 82 -31.60 -10.89 5.65
CA TYR A 82 -31.86 -12.09 4.84
C TYR A 82 -33.29 -12.17 4.39
N VAL A 83 -33.51 -12.75 3.21
CA VAL A 83 -34.82 -13.09 2.64
C VAL A 83 -34.75 -14.49 2.07
N ALA A 84 -35.64 -15.35 2.52
CA ALA A 84 -35.76 -16.71 2.04
C ALA A 84 -35.91 -16.74 0.50
N PRO A 85 -35.28 -17.68 -0.22
CA PRO A 85 -35.26 -17.71 -1.69
C PRO A 85 -36.66 -17.59 -2.33
N ALA A 86 -37.65 -18.26 -1.76
CA ALA A 86 -39.02 -18.23 -2.26
C ALA A 86 -39.72 -16.85 -2.18
N ALA A 87 -39.26 -15.98 -1.27
CA ALA A 87 -39.83 -14.64 -1.05
C ALA A 87 -38.99 -13.51 -1.72
N ARG A 88 -37.92 -13.87 -2.42
CA ARG A 88 -37.04 -12.88 -3.12
C ARG A 88 -37.78 -12.29 -4.33
N ARG A 89 -37.26 -11.11 -4.77
CA ARG A 89 -37.80 -10.33 -5.90
C ARG A 89 -39.20 -9.74 -5.69
N GLY A 90 -39.84 -10.02 -4.54
CA GLY A 90 -41.10 -9.40 -4.11
C GLY A 90 -40.95 -8.08 -3.35
N GLY A 91 -39.73 -7.51 -3.29
CA GLY A 91 -39.47 -6.22 -2.58
C GLY A 91 -39.23 -6.36 -1.08
N VAL A 92 -39.24 -7.57 -0.51
CA VAL A 92 -39.12 -7.86 0.93
C VAL A 92 -37.87 -7.16 1.54
N ALA A 93 -36.70 -7.36 0.95
CA ALA A 93 -35.44 -6.74 1.42
C ALA A 93 -35.52 -5.20 1.43
N ARG A 94 -36.13 -4.61 0.40
CA ARG A 94 -36.35 -3.13 0.35
C ARG A 94 -37.26 -2.68 1.48
N SER A 95 -38.36 -3.39 1.75
CA SER A 95 -39.31 -3.06 2.82
C SER A 95 -38.67 -3.18 4.20
N LEU A 96 -37.86 -4.22 4.44
CA LEU A 96 -37.08 -4.38 5.67
C LEU A 96 -36.11 -3.22 5.86
N MET A 97 -35.30 -2.86 4.81
CA MET A 97 -34.36 -1.74 4.84
C MET A 97 -35.07 -0.40 5.06
N HIS A 98 -36.25 -0.21 4.46
CA HIS A 98 -37.06 0.98 4.68
C HIS A 98 -37.49 1.11 6.14
N THR A 99 -37.95 0.00 6.75
CA THR A 99 -38.35 -0.01 8.18
C THR A 99 -37.17 0.29 9.09
N VAL A 100 -35.99 -0.31 8.84
CA VAL A 100 -34.76 0.00 9.60
C VAL A 100 -34.40 1.47 9.47
N ALA A 101 -34.38 2.02 8.25
CA ALA A 101 -34.02 3.41 8.00
C ALA A 101 -35.01 4.39 8.68
N THR A 102 -36.32 4.12 8.61
CA THR A 102 -37.34 4.93 9.27
C THR A 102 -37.17 4.92 10.79
N THR A 103 -37.01 3.72 11.38
CA THR A 103 -36.79 3.61 12.83
C THR A 103 -35.49 4.25 13.27
N GLY A 104 -34.42 4.13 12.45
CA GLY A 104 -33.15 4.83 12.70
C GLY A 104 -33.33 6.35 12.70
N GLN A 105 -34.04 6.89 11.72
CA GLN A 105 -34.34 8.32 11.59
C GLN A 105 -35.17 8.85 12.79
N GLU A 106 -36.17 8.09 13.21
CA GLU A 106 -36.98 8.44 14.41
C GLU A 106 -36.12 8.50 15.68
N ARG A 107 -34.98 7.81 15.71
CA ARG A 107 -33.99 7.81 16.80
C ARG A 107 -32.83 8.77 16.61
N GLY A 108 -32.88 9.60 15.57
CA GLY A 108 -31.89 10.64 15.31
C GLY A 108 -30.72 10.23 14.41
N ALA A 109 -30.71 9.00 13.87
CA ALA A 109 -29.72 8.63 12.86
C ALA A 109 -29.95 9.41 11.55
N THR A 110 -28.87 9.81 10.91
CA THR A 110 -28.88 10.51 9.60
C THR A 110 -28.35 9.66 8.47
N HIS A 111 -27.71 8.55 8.80
CA HIS A 111 -27.11 7.62 7.86
C HIS A 111 -27.48 6.16 8.20
N VAL A 112 -27.44 5.31 7.19
CA VAL A 112 -27.53 3.87 7.35
C VAL A 112 -26.28 3.23 6.78
N GLY A 113 -25.66 2.31 7.51
CA GLY A 113 -24.47 1.55 7.09
C GLY A 113 -24.71 0.06 7.18
N LEU A 114 -23.90 -0.72 6.49
CA LEU A 114 -23.87 -2.18 6.56
C LEU A 114 -22.54 -2.71 6.04
N ASP A 115 -22.23 -3.95 6.38
CA ASP A 115 -21.15 -4.71 5.79
C ASP A 115 -21.70 -5.70 4.76
N VAL A 116 -21.04 -5.81 3.60
CA VAL A 116 -21.40 -6.76 2.56
C VAL A 116 -20.18 -7.53 2.08
N ARG A 117 -20.27 -8.85 1.98
CA ARG A 117 -19.19 -9.68 1.45
C ARG A 117 -18.93 -9.36 -0.01
N VAL A 118 -17.66 -9.27 -0.39
CA VAL A 118 -17.21 -8.93 -1.76
C VAL A 118 -17.84 -9.85 -2.81
N GLY A 119 -18.02 -11.14 -2.50
CA GLY A 119 -18.66 -12.12 -3.40
C GLY A 119 -20.18 -11.98 -3.52
N ASN A 120 -20.86 -11.21 -2.66
CA ASN A 120 -22.32 -11.09 -2.66
C ASN A 120 -22.81 -10.02 -3.66
N ALA A 121 -22.69 -10.34 -4.96
CA ALA A 121 -23.07 -9.44 -6.05
C ALA A 121 -24.54 -9.02 -6.01
N ALA A 122 -25.44 -9.94 -5.59
CA ALA A 122 -26.88 -9.69 -5.54
C ALA A 122 -27.23 -8.65 -4.46
N ALA A 123 -26.66 -8.78 -3.26
CA ALA A 123 -26.84 -7.81 -2.17
C ALA A 123 -26.20 -6.46 -2.53
N THR A 124 -24.98 -6.48 -3.05
CA THR A 124 -24.27 -5.26 -3.51
C THR A 124 -25.10 -4.49 -4.54
N ALA A 125 -25.70 -5.18 -5.52
CA ALA A 125 -26.55 -4.56 -6.51
C ALA A 125 -27.85 -3.97 -5.89
N LEU A 126 -28.41 -4.59 -4.86
CA LEU A 126 -29.54 -4.05 -4.11
C LEU A 126 -29.13 -2.76 -3.38
N TYR A 127 -28.05 -2.80 -2.62
CA TYR A 127 -27.60 -1.67 -1.80
C TYR A 127 -27.22 -0.47 -2.66
N ARG A 128 -26.53 -0.66 -3.78
CA ARG A 128 -26.23 0.45 -4.73
C ARG A 128 -27.51 1.10 -5.27
N ARG A 129 -28.56 0.32 -5.57
CA ARG A 129 -29.86 0.89 -5.97
C ARG A 129 -30.58 1.64 -4.86
N LEU A 130 -30.27 1.36 -3.60
CA LEU A 130 -30.77 2.09 -2.43
C LEU A 130 -29.92 3.31 -2.08
N GLY A 131 -28.83 3.59 -2.81
CA GLY A 131 -27.98 4.75 -2.62
C GLY A 131 -26.74 4.51 -1.76
N PHE A 132 -26.42 3.26 -1.43
CA PHE A 132 -25.19 2.95 -0.70
C PHE A 132 -23.95 3.09 -1.60
N ALA A 133 -22.86 3.61 -1.03
CA ALA A 133 -21.54 3.68 -1.61
C ALA A 133 -20.53 2.93 -0.74
N ASP A 134 -19.45 2.46 -1.36
CA ASP A 134 -18.38 1.75 -0.65
C ASP A 134 -17.54 2.77 0.16
N HIS A 135 -17.34 2.52 1.45
CA HIS A 135 -16.54 3.38 2.35
C HIS A 135 -15.37 2.65 2.97
N GLU A 136 -15.51 1.37 3.29
CA GLU A 136 -14.50 0.58 3.97
C GLU A 136 -14.34 -0.78 3.31
N ARG A 137 -13.16 -1.40 3.47
CA ARG A 137 -12.87 -2.76 3.05
C ARG A 137 -12.28 -3.54 4.21
N PHE A 138 -12.95 -4.61 4.63
CA PHE A 138 -12.39 -5.57 5.56
C PHE A 138 -11.40 -6.49 4.84
N MET A 139 -10.22 -6.69 5.43
CA MET A 139 -9.19 -7.61 4.95
C MET A 139 -8.76 -8.52 6.11
N ALA A 140 -8.57 -9.79 5.81
CA ALA A 140 -8.09 -10.77 6.79
C ALA A 140 -6.97 -11.60 6.17
N ALA A 141 -6.04 -12.07 6.99
CA ALA A 141 -4.99 -13.00 6.62
C ALA A 141 -4.76 -13.99 7.76
N GLU A 142 -4.22 -15.16 7.43
CA GLU A 142 -3.76 -16.10 8.44
C GLU A 142 -2.61 -15.50 9.27
N LEU A 143 -2.65 -15.70 10.57
CA LEU A 143 -1.65 -15.14 11.49
C LEU A 143 -0.23 -15.63 11.14
N GLY A 144 -0.07 -16.92 10.81
CA GLY A 144 1.19 -17.49 10.36
C GLY A 144 1.75 -16.77 9.14
N THR A 145 0.92 -16.54 8.13
CA THR A 145 1.31 -15.81 6.91
C THR A 145 1.75 -14.38 7.23
N VAL A 146 1.05 -13.69 8.13
CA VAL A 146 1.43 -12.33 8.53
C VAL A 146 2.76 -12.35 9.28
N LEU A 147 2.96 -13.29 10.20
CA LEU A 147 4.21 -13.44 10.96
C LEU A 147 5.39 -13.71 10.01
N GLU A 148 5.28 -14.68 9.10
CA GLU A 148 6.32 -14.97 8.10
C GLU A 148 6.65 -13.76 7.22
N ARG A 149 5.65 -13.05 6.72
CA ARG A 149 5.84 -11.92 5.81
C ARG A 149 6.22 -10.62 6.51
N SER A 150 5.97 -10.49 7.80
CA SER A 150 6.39 -9.38 8.64
C SER A 150 7.67 -9.65 9.42
N GLU A 151 8.16 -10.89 9.42
CA GLU A 151 9.46 -11.20 9.99
C GLU A 151 10.50 -10.32 9.31
N ARG A 152 11.25 -9.60 10.13
CA ARG A 152 12.32 -8.72 9.64
C ARG A 152 13.39 -9.60 9.06
N VAL A 153 13.36 -9.84 7.77
CA VAL A 153 14.52 -10.35 7.05
C VAL A 153 15.61 -9.31 7.32
N GLU A 154 16.67 -9.70 8.03
CA GLU A 154 17.87 -8.87 8.11
C GLU A 154 18.38 -8.72 6.68
N ARG A 155 18.01 -7.59 6.08
CA ARG A 155 18.47 -7.27 4.74
C ARG A 155 19.93 -6.87 4.84
N PRO A 156 20.78 -7.33 3.92
CA PRO A 156 22.16 -6.86 3.87
C PRO A 156 22.21 -5.34 3.86
N PRO A 157 23.27 -4.75 4.41
CA PRO A 157 23.39 -3.30 4.42
C PRO A 157 23.44 -2.74 2.99
N SER A 158 22.86 -1.58 2.82
CA SER A 158 23.08 -0.79 1.61
C SER A 158 24.30 0.09 1.77
N VAL A 159 25.00 0.37 0.68
CA VAL A 159 26.13 1.29 0.64
C VAL A 159 25.96 2.27 -0.51
N ALA A 160 26.34 3.53 -0.27
CA ALA A 160 26.11 4.61 -1.21
C ALA A 160 27.32 5.54 -1.33
N SER A 161 27.52 6.09 -2.53
CA SER A 161 28.51 7.13 -2.79
C SER A 161 27.91 8.20 -3.70
N THR A 162 28.36 9.44 -3.52
CA THR A 162 27.91 10.59 -4.34
C THR A 162 29.13 11.25 -4.96
N HIS A 163 29.16 11.38 -6.28
CA HIS A 163 30.28 11.88 -7.07
C HIS A 163 29.94 13.23 -7.65
N VAL A 164 30.70 14.23 -7.30
CA VAL A 164 30.55 15.63 -7.74
C VAL A 164 31.61 15.92 -8.79
N GLN A 165 31.19 16.41 -9.96
CA GLN A 165 32.13 16.76 -11.03
C GLN A 165 32.92 18.04 -10.67
N SER A 166 34.07 17.85 -10.04
CA SER A 166 34.92 18.94 -9.56
C SER A 166 36.35 18.44 -9.31
N ASP A 167 37.32 19.32 -9.52
CA ASP A 167 38.72 19.13 -9.09
C ASP A 167 39.00 19.86 -7.77
N ASP A 168 38.03 20.58 -7.22
CA ASP A 168 38.16 21.35 -5.98
C ASP A 168 37.45 20.62 -4.81
N GLU A 169 38.25 19.82 -4.10
CA GLU A 169 37.79 19.10 -2.88
C GLU A 169 37.31 20.06 -1.80
N ALA A 170 37.96 21.23 -1.65
CA ALA A 170 37.61 22.19 -0.60
C ALA A 170 36.23 22.83 -0.86
N ALA A 171 35.94 23.14 -2.12
CA ALA A 171 34.63 23.65 -2.50
C ALA A 171 33.51 22.62 -2.24
N VAL A 172 33.76 21.33 -2.53
CA VAL A 172 32.79 20.25 -2.23
C VAL A 172 32.55 20.10 -0.74
N LYS A 173 33.63 20.11 0.07
CA LYS A 173 33.55 20.08 1.55
C LYS A 173 32.73 21.25 2.07
N HIS A 174 33.00 22.44 1.60
CA HIS A 174 32.28 23.64 2.03
C HIS A 174 30.76 23.57 1.68
N ALA A 175 30.42 23.14 0.46
CA ALA A 175 29.05 22.97 0.05
C ALA A 175 28.31 21.90 0.91
N LEU A 176 29.02 20.81 1.22
CA LEU A 176 28.53 19.74 2.06
C LEU A 176 28.25 20.22 3.49
N GLU A 177 29.20 20.90 4.13
CA GLU A 177 29.09 21.43 5.49
C GLU A 177 27.88 22.36 5.66
N GLN A 178 27.59 23.18 4.66
CA GLN A 178 26.44 24.08 4.67
C GLN A 178 25.10 23.33 4.60
N PHE A 179 25.07 22.14 4.02
CA PHE A 179 23.85 21.35 3.86
C PHE A 179 23.65 20.28 4.93
N MET A 180 24.72 19.75 5.53
CA MET A 180 24.66 18.69 6.54
C MET A 180 23.61 18.92 7.64
N PRO A 181 23.43 20.13 8.21
CA PRO A 181 22.42 20.36 9.23
C PRO A 181 20.98 20.12 8.77
N ARG A 182 20.72 20.16 7.46
CA ARG A 182 19.42 19.92 6.84
C ARG A 182 19.25 18.48 6.33
N LEU A 183 20.36 17.78 6.10
CA LEU A 183 20.35 16.40 5.62
C LEU A 183 19.85 15.46 6.72
N GLY A 184 20.35 15.64 7.94
CA GLY A 184 20.07 14.82 9.10
C GLY A 184 21.34 14.49 9.89
N ARG A 185 21.18 13.67 10.95
CA ARG A 185 22.33 13.26 11.77
C ARG A 185 23.12 12.15 11.08
N SER A 186 24.34 12.42 10.70
CA SER A 186 25.32 11.48 10.20
C SER A 186 26.40 11.22 11.25
N GLU A 187 26.88 10.00 11.35
CA GLU A 187 27.97 9.60 12.24
C GLU A 187 29.30 9.56 11.50
N HIS A 188 29.26 9.37 10.19
CA HIS A 188 30.44 9.31 9.34
C HIS A 188 30.19 10.00 8.01
N THR A 189 31.11 10.91 7.66
CA THR A 189 31.15 11.58 6.36
C THR A 189 32.58 11.68 5.89
N GLU A 190 32.86 11.23 4.67
CA GLU A 190 34.18 11.31 4.02
C GLU A 190 34.03 12.01 2.68
N VAL A 191 35.01 12.88 2.39
CA VAL A 191 35.17 13.51 1.08
C VAL A 191 36.55 13.17 0.59
N THR A 192 36.65 12.57 -0.61
CA THR A 192 37.93 12.11 -1.15
C THR A 192 38.55 13.15 -2.04
N SER A 193 39.87 13.05 -2.24
CA SER A 193 40.58 13.85 -3.25
C SER A 193 40.06 13.53 -4.66
N PRO A 194 40.09 14.51 -5.58
CA PRO A 194 39.60 14.35 -6.94
C PRO A 194 40.27 13.21 -7.70
N ARG A 195 39.47 12.43 -8.41
CA ARG A 195 39.93 11.43 -9.37
C ARG A 195 39.11 11.52 -10.66
N ASN A 196 39.79 11.55 -11.78
CA ASN A 196 39.19 11.71 -13.10
C ASN A 196 38.20 12.91 -13.22
N GLY A 197 38.47 14.01 -12.49
CA GLY A 197 37.60 15.18 -12.46
C GLY A 197 36.38 15.05 -11.55
N TRP A 198 36.37 14.06 -10.63
CA TRP A 198 35.26 13.82 -9.70
C TRP A 198 35.75 13.72 -8.25
N VAL A 199 35.07 14.41 -7.36
CA VAL A 199 35.20 14.28 -5.89
C VAL A 199 34.11 13.38 -5.37
N THR A 200 34.48 12.36 -4.59
CA THR A 200 33.50 11.42 -4.01
C THR A 200 33.16 11.81 -2.57
N VAL A 201 31.89 11.85 -2.28
CA VAL A 201 31.31 12.04 -0.94
C VAL A 201 30.66 10.72 -0.50
N VAL A 202 31.08 10.21 0.65
CA VAL A 202 30.50 9.04 1.32
C VAL A 202 29.87 9.51 2.62
N ASN A 203 28.63 9.14 2.87
CA ASN A 203 27.87 9.54 4.05
C ASN A 203 26.95 8.40 4.51
N ASP A 204 27.09 7.97 5.77
CA ASP A 204 26.39 6.83 6.34
C ASP A 204 24.86 7.00 6.39
N LEU A 205 24.36 8.24 6.39
CA LEU A 205 22.93 8.49 6.27
C LEU A 205 22.40 8.10 4.89
N CYS A 206 23.21 8.28 3.82
CA CYS A 206 22.85 7.88 2.46
C CYS A 206 22.78 6.36 2.29
N ASP A 207 23.52 5.60 3.10
CA ASP A 207 23.41 4.13 3.12
C ASP A 207 22.05 3.67 3.69
N ARG A 208 21.51 4.40 4.65
CA ARG A 208 20.30 4.05 5.39
C ARG A 208 19.02 4.70 4.84
N ASP A 209 19.14 5.83 4.15
CA ASP A 209 18.02 6.64 3.66
C ASP A 209 18.23 7.08 2.20
N ARG A 210 17.52 6.45 1.28
CA ARG A 210 17.51 6.81 -0.15
C ARG A 210 17.12 8.27 -0.38
N SER A 211 16.20 8.79 0.45
CA SER A 211 15.77 10.19 0.34
C SER A 211 16.89 11.14 0.74
N ALA A 212 17.74 10.76 1.70
CA ALA A 212 18.92 11.53 2.06
C ALA A 212 19.91 11.61 0.90
N GLN A 213 20.21 10.48 0.23
CA GLN A 213 21.09 10.47 -0.94
C GLN A 213 20.52 11.34 -2.09
N ARG A 214 19.22 11.24 -2.35
CA ARG A 214 18.57 12.08 -3.38
C ARG A 214 18.64 13.56 -3.05
N ARG A 215 18.39 13.94 -1.80
CA ARG A 215 18.53 15.34 -1.33
C ARG A 215 19.96 15.83 -1.42
N LEU A 216 20.93 15.00 -1.01
CA LEU A 216 22.35 15.36 -1.07
C LEU A 216 22.81 15.60 -2.51
N GLY A 217 22.50 14.68 -3.44
CA GLY A 217 22.87 14.82 -4.85
C GLY A 217 22.25 16.06 -5.50
N SER A 218 20.96 16.31 -5.22
CA SER A 218 20.26 17.50 -5.70
C SER A 218 20.90 18.79 -5.18
N GLU A 219 21.14 18.88 -3.88
CA GLU A 219 21.70 20.08 -3.24
C GLU A 219 23.13 20.38 -3.69
N LEU A 220 24.00 19.36 -3.76
CA LEU A 220 25.37 19.54 -4.25
C LEU A 220 25.38 20.00 -5.71
N SER A 221 24.53 19.41 -6.54
CA SER A 221 24.42 19.81 -7.95
C SER A 221 23.90 21.24 -8.12
N ASP A 222 22.97 21.70 -7.29
CA ASP A 222 22.43 23.05 -7.32
C ASP A 222 23.48 24.09 -6.86
N ARG A 223 24.07 23.87 -5.69
CA ARG A 223 25.01 24.81 -5.08
C ARG A 223 26.28 25.00 -5.88
N MET A 224 26.80 23.92 -6.43
CA MET A 224 28.05 23.97 -7.18
C MET A 224 27.83 24.23 -8.66
N GLY A 225 26.57 24.11 -9.16
CA GLY A 225 26.25 24.30 -10.58
C GLY A 225 26.86 23.22 -11.49
N VAL A 226 27.27 22.08 -10.94
CA VAL A 226 27.94 20.98 -11.65
C VAL A 226 27.09 19.70 -11.63
N PRO A 227 27.34 18.77 -12.57
CA PRO A 227 26.72 17.45 -12.52
C PRO A 227 27.13 16.65 -11.27
N VAL A 228 26.20 15.83 -10.80
CA VAL A 228 26.39 14.89 -9.70
C VAL A 228 25.85 13.52 -10.09
N VAL A 229 26.62 12.46 -9.81
CA VAL A 229 26.23 11.08 -9.95
C VAL A 229 26.20 10.43 -8.58
N ALA A 230 25.08 9.84 -8.19
CA ALA A 230 24.98 9.11 -6.93
C ALA A 230 24.77 7.62 -7.22
N PHE A 231 25.65 6.76 -6.70
CA PHE A 231 25.53 5.30 -6.77
C PHE A 231 25.01 4.73 -5.46
N ALA A 232 24.29 3.63 -5.53
CA ALA A 232 23.98 2.76 -4.40
C ALA A 232 24.01 1.29 -4.81
N LEU A 233 24.57 0.47 -3.94
CA LEU A 233 24.36 -0.96 -3.91
C LEU A 233 23.37 -1.22 -2.78
N GLU A 234 22.11 -1.46 -3.13
CA GLU A 234 21.03 -1.57 -2.17
C GLU A 234 20.84 -3.02 -1.75
N GLU A 235 20.91 -3.25 -0.41
CA GLU A 235 20.72 -4.58 0.19
C GLU A 235 21.67 -5.64 -0.43
N GLU A 236 22.87 -5.23 -0.87
CA GLU A 236 23.84 -6.08 -1.61
C GLU A 236 23.21 -6.83 -2.81
N THR A 237 22.06 -6.40 -3.30
CA THR A 237 21.24 -7.13 -4.28
C THR A 237 21.01 -6.35 -5.56
N VAL A 238 20.71 -5.06 -5.48
CA VAL A 238 20.38 -4.26 -6.66
C VAL A 238 21.25 -3.01 -6.76
N VAL A 239 21.57 -2.63 -7.98
CA VAL A 239 22.35 -1.43 -8.28
C VAL A 239 21.43 -0.30 -8.68
N ARG A 240 21.62 0.85 -8.06
CA ARG A 240 20.95 2.10 -8.41
C ARG A 240 21.96 3.20 -8.71
N PHE A 241 21.65 4.06 -9.67
CA PHE A 241 22.28 5.37 -9.76
C PHE A 241 21.28 6.47 -10.05
N LEU A 242 21.65 7.69 -9.67
CA LEU A 242 20.88 8.91 -9.90
C LEU A 242 21.81 9.92 -10.57
N LEU A 243 21.30 10.62 -11.59
CA LEU A 243 22.01 11.75 -12.22
C LEU A 243 21.32 13.06 -11.86
N PHE A 244 22.12 14.04 -11.47
CA PHE A 244 21.65 15.39 -11.14
C PHE A 244 22.36 16.44 -11.96
N GLU A 245 21.63 17.47 -12.35
CA GLU A 245 22.14 18.66 -13.02
C GLU A 245 21.35 19.88 -12.54
N ARG A 246 22.05 20.89 -12.02
CA ARG A 246 21.45 22.13 -11.51
C ARG A 246 20.28 21.88 -10.54
N GLY A 247 20.53 21.02 -9.56
CA GLY A 247 19.56 20.66 -8.52
C GLY A 247 18.43 19.73 -8.96
N ARG A 248 18.35 19.35 -10.24
CA ARG A 248 17.28 18.48 -10.75
C ARG A 248 17.82 17.07 -11.03
N MET A 249 17.08 16.08 -10.60
CA MET A 249 17.32 14.71 -11.04
C MET A 249 16.89 14.60 -12.50
N ILE A 250 17.82 14.21 -13.38
CA ILE A 250 17.61 14.13 -14.82
C ILE A 250 17.51 12.70 -15.32
N ASP A 251 18.01 11.73 -14.54
CA ASP A 251 17.93 10.31 -14.86
C ASP A 251 18.01 9.47 -13.60
N GLU A 252 17.37 8.31 -13.60
CA GLU A 252 17.41 7.31 -12.53
C GLU A 252 17.51 5.92 -13.14
N TYR A 253 18.36 5.10 -12.56
CA TYR A 253 18.50 3.69 -12.93
C TYR A 253 18.33 2.80 -11.72
N LEU A 254 17.58 1.71 -11.90
CA LEU A 254 17.48 0.62 -10.96
C LEU A 254 17.61 -0.70 -11.74
N SER A 255 18.58 -1.52 -11.37
CA SER A 255 18.90 -2.76 -12.10
C SER A 255 17.74 -3.78 -12.11
N VAL A 256 16.88 -3.76 -11.08
CA VAL A 256 15.64 -4.55 -10.98
C VAL A 256 14.52 -3.61 -10.53
N PRO A 257 13.79 -2.97 -11.44
CA PRO A 257 12.76 -1.96 -11.12
C PRO A 257 11.67 -2.44 -10.17
N THR A 258 11.24 -3.70 -10.29
CA THR A 258 10.18 -4.31 -9.48
C THR A 258 10.66 -4.88 -8.15
N TYR A 259 11.93 -4.68 -7.78
CA TYR A 259 12.51 -5.25 -6.55
C TYR A 259 11.76 -4.83 -5.27
N TYR A 260 11.23 -3.62 -5.24
CA TYR A 260 10.51 -3.07 -4.07
C TYR A 260 8.99 -3.12 -4.17
N GLY A 261 8.46 -3.66 -5.25
CA GLY A 261 7.03 -3.82 -5.49
C GLY A 261 6.68 -3.75 -6.97
N ASP A 262 5.44 -4.10 -7.27
CA ASP A 262 4.93 -4.09 -8.63
C ASP A 262 4.83 -2.66 -9.16
N LEU A 263 5.34 -2.43 -10.36
CA LEU A 263 5.28 -1.17 -11.08
C LEU A 263 4.46 -1.34 -12.37
N ASN A 264 3.83 -0.27 -12.82
CA ASN A 264 3.29 -0.23 -14.16
C ASN A 264 4.43 -0.07 -15.19
N LYS A 265 4.15 -0.36 -16.46
CA LYS A 265 5.17 -0.37 -17.53
C LYS A 265 5.86 0.97 -17.75
N ALA A 266 5.17 2.08 -17.53
CA ALA A 266 5.74 3.43 -17.68
C ALA A 266 6.75 3.72 -16.55
N ASP A 267 6.41 3.34 -15.31
CA ASP A 267 7.30 3.50 -14.16
C ASP A 267 8.54 2.59 -14.28
N GLU A 268 8.38 1.33 -14.74
CA GLU A 268 9.52 0.47 -15.04
C GLU A 268 10.49 1.10 -16.06
N LEU A 269 9.94 1.66 -17.14
CA LEU A 269 10.74 2.32 -18.17
C LEU A 269 11.46 3.58 -17.65
N SER A 270 10.87 4.29 -16.69
CA SER A 270 11.49 5.47 -16.08
C SER A 270 12.71 5.14 -15.22
N LEU A 271 12.85 3.88 -14.79
CA LEU A 271 14.00 3.36 -14.04
C LEU A 271 15.05 2.67 -14.92
N ALA A 272 14.86 2.71 -16.23
CA ALA A 272 15.87 2.28 -17.19
C ALA A 272 16.74 3.48 -17.57
N ALA A 273 18.04 3.40 -17.31
CA ALA A 273 18.98 4.48 -17.62
C ALA A 273 18.88 4.99 -19.07
N ASN A 274 19.00 6.28 -19.25
CA ASN A 274 19.13 6.89 -20.58
C ASN A 274 20.61 7.03 -20.97
N PRO A 275 21.17 6.18 -21.86
CA PRO A 275 22.59 6.21 -22.22
C PRO A 275 23.06 7.55 -22.78
N THR A 276 22.17 8.32 -23.42
CA THR A 276 22.51 9.64 -23.96
C THR A 276 22.67 10.67 -22.85
N LEU A 277 21.85 10.64 -21.81
CA LEU A 277 21.98 11.52 -20.65
C LEU A 277 23.23 11.16 -19.84
N VAL A 278 23.47 9.88 -19.60
CA VAL A 278 24.68 9.39 -18.96
C VAL A 278 25.94 9.86 -19.70
N SER A 279 25.98 9.64 -21.02
CA SER A 279 27.08 10.08 -21.89
C SER A 279 27.33 11.60 -21.81
N ARG A 280 26.27 12.39 -21.85
CA ARG A 280 26.36 13.85 -21.77
C ARG A 280 26.97 14.32 -20.45
N VAL A 281 26.64 13.67 -19.35
CA VAL A 281 27.09 14.03 -17.99
C VAL A 281 28.52 13.54 -17.73
N THR A 282 28.84 12.32 -18.13
CA THR A 282 30.12 11.67 -17.76
C THR A 282 31.17 11.67 -18.86
N GLY A 283 30.77 11.94 -20.12
CA GLY A 283 31.64 11.80 -21.27
C GLY A 283 31.81 10.36 -21.75
N ALA A 284 31.12 9.39 -21.15
CA ALA A 284 31.17 7.99 -21.53
C ALA A 284 30.59 7.73 -22.94
N ASP A 285 31.08 6.69 -23.61
CA ASP A 285 30.50 6.24 -24.89
C ASP A 285 29.09 5.67 -24.67
N PRO A 286 28.04 6.20 -25.36
CA PRO A 286 26.65 5.72 -25.17
C PRO A 286 26.45 4.23 -25.48
N ALA A 287 27.24 3.65 -26.38
CA ALA A 287 27.17 2.25 -26.70
C ALA A 287 27.72 1.38 -25.56
N ARG A 288 28.81 1.82 -24.94
CA ARG A 288 29.38 1.17 -23.73
C ARG A 288 28.42 1.30 -22.55
N VAL A 289 27.83 2.47 -22.33
CA VAL A 289 26.81 2.66 -21.28
C VAL A 289 25.65 1.68 -21.49
N ARG A 290 25.08 1.62 -22.70
CA ARG A 290 23.96 0.71 -23.00
C ARG A 290 24.32 -0.77 -22.76
N ALA A 291 25.56 -1.14 -22.94
CA ALA A 291 26.02 -2.53 -22.72
C ALA A 291 25.99 -2.95 -21.23
N VAL A 292 26.20 -2.00 -20.31
CA VAL A 292 26.30 -2.28 -18.86
C VAL A 292 25.02 -1.95 -18.09
N VAL A 293 24.25 -0.92 -18.46
CA VAL A 293 23.02 -0.51 -17.75
C VAL A 293 21.84 -1.41 -18.14
N ARG A 294 21.86 -2.66 -17.75
CA ARG A 294 20.81 -3.65 -18.03
C ARG A 294 19.76 -3.62 -16.95
N VAL A 295 18.50 -3.77 -17.37
CA VAL A 295 17.35 -3.92 -16.48
C VAL A 295 16.86 -5.37 -16.58
N ALA A 296 16.54 -5.97 -15.44
CA ALA A 296 16.02 -7.34 -15.37
C ALA A 296 14.77 -7.41 -14.47
N SER A 297 14.06 -8.53 -14.54
CA SER A 297 12.90 -8.80 -13.68
C SER A 297 13.30 -9.44 -12.35
N SER A 298 14.53 -9.97 -12.24
CA SER A 298 15.08 -10.51 -10.99
C SER A 298 16.62 -10.35 -10.95
N PRO A 299 17.22 -10.31 -9.75
CA PRO A 299 18.67 -10.14 -9.59
C PRO A 299 19.49 -11.25 -10.26
N GLU A 300 19.00 -12.48 -10.29
CA GLU A 300 19.71 -13.66 -10.84
C GLU A 300 19.93 -13.58 -12.36
N GLN A 301 19.24 -12.69 -13.05
CA GLN A 301 19.40 -12.44 -14.48
C GLN A 301 20.53 -11.47 -14.82
N LEU A 302 21.16 -10.90 -13.80
CA LEU A 302 22.22 -9.90 -13.91
C LEU A 302 23.55 -10.45 -13.37
N PRO A 303 24.69 -9.86 -13.72
CA PRO A 303 25.96 -10.12 -13.03
C PRO A 303 25.83 -9.87 -11.52
N PRO A 304 26.75 -10.44 -10.71
CA PRO A 304 26.82 -10.11 -9.28
C PRO A 304 26.74 -8.59 -9.06
N PRO A 305 25.95 -8.10 -8.10
CA PRO A 305 25.62 -6.66 -7.99
C PRO A 305 26.85 -5.76 -7.85
N ARG A 306 27.91 -6.20 -7.16
CA ARG A 306 29.19 -5.46 -7.11
C ARG A 306 29.85 -5.35 -8.47
N GLU A 307 29.95 -6.47 -9.20
CA GLU A 307 30.54 -6.48 -10.53
C GLU A 307 29.75 -5.58 -11.51
N LEU A 308 28.41 -5.59 -11.39
CA LEU A 308 27.54 -4.73 -12.18
C LEU A 308 27.80 -3.24 -11.86
N LEU A 309 27.89 -2.89 -10.58
CA LEU A 309 28.16 -1.54 -10.15
C LEU A 309 29.54 -1.07 -10.65
N ASP A 310 30.57 -1.90 -10.47
CA ASP A 310 31.95 -1.59 -10.89
C ASP A 310 32.02 -1.41 -12.41
N ALA A 311 31.36 -2.27 -13.19
CA ALA A 311 31.29 -2.13 -14.65
C ALA A 311 30.59 -0.84 -15.10
N ILE A 312 29.50 -0.45 -14.43
CA ILE A 312 28.80 0.80 -14.72
C ILE A 312 29.71 2.00 -14.38
N ALA A 313 30.31 1.98 -13.21
CA ALA A 313 31.17 3.06 -12.74
C ALA A 313 32.43 3.22 -13.60
N GLU A 314 33.08 2.13 -13.99
CA GLU A 314 34.23 2.12 -14.91
C GLU A 314 33.88 2.80 -16.25
N VAL A 315 32.75 2.44 -16.84
CA VAL A 315 32.27 3.04 -18.09
C VAL A 315 32.01 4.54 -17.93
N MET A 316 31.55 4.98 -16.77
CA MET A 316 31.31 6.40 -16.43
C MET A 316 32.59 7.15 -16.03
N GLY A 317 33.72 6.46 -15.86
CA GLY A 317 34.96 7.04 -15.35
C GLY A 317 34.94 7.39 -13.88
N LEU A 318 34.11 6.70 -13.09
CA LEU A 318 33.90 6.92 -11.66
C LEU A 318 34.46 5.77 -10.83
N GLU A 319 34.82 6.05 -9.61
CA GLU A 319 35.30 5.07 -8.62
C GLU A 319 34.34 5.07 -7.42
N PRO A 320 33.29 4.20 -7.42
CA PRO A 320 32.40 4.14 -6.29
C PRO A 320 33.14 3.57 -5.05
N ARG A 321 33.06 4.27 -3.94
CA ARG A 321 33.57 3.78 -2.65
C ARG A 321 32.44 3.10 -1.90
N ILE A 322 32.38 1.80 -2.00
CA ILE A 322 31.39 0.93 -1.36
C ILE A 322 32.02 -0.09 -0.39
N ASP A 323 33.33 -0.02 -0.20
CA ASP A 323 34.05 -0.86 0.77
C ASP A 323 34.06 -0.17 2.14
N ARG A 324 33.28 -0.71 3.06
CA ARG A 324 33.29 -0.40 4.48
C ARG A 324 33.39 -1.65 5.32
#